data_0fd801290bf9deb6d4e4c5a2149e8292
#
_entry.id   0fd801290bf9deb6d4e4c5a2149e8292
#
_cell.length_a   1.000
_cell.length_b   1.000
_cell.length_c   1.000
_cell.angle_alpha   90.00
_cell.angle_beta   90.00
_cell.angle_gamma   90.00
#
_symmetry.space_group_name_H-M   'P 1'
#
loop_
_entity.id
_entity.type
_entity.pdbx_description
1 polymer ?
#
loop_
_entity_poly.entity_id
_entity_poly.type
_entity_poly.pdbx_seq_one_letter_code
_entity_poly.pdbx_strand_id
1 'polypeptide(L)'
;MGSFEKRYKLTKKVMNLQYYLSKKIFSERKSGSALAKTSRVIATVSVAVSIAVIVAAIAISQGFRREIGDKCAGFGGNIWISAAGTPLYNTDYPVFVGKRIVNKIKGLGFVRSVYPVAYTQGLIKMPDEVEGIVFKGIDSAYNFSFLEGHIVEGKLPLYGGDETSNDVVISAVLSKALGLSVGDKIETYFVMDDIKVRRFVVTAIYSTGMDDMDRSLVYGDIRHARKINGWGAEEVSGYELITEKSGMGEGAVYKMGVEDCIFLENGDVPEEELSDSIIVNTSEELFYNLYDWLNLIDLNVLIILILMIAVSGFNMVSGVLILIFERMSHIGLLKALGMRNGSIVKIFMFSAARIILAGLLVGNVVALLFCAVQKFYRIIPLDSSNYFVGSVPISFAWGWIIGVNLILLVAIMIILFMPLHFIQKVSPAKTLVSK
;
A
#
# COMPACT_ATOMS: atom_id res chain seq x y z
N MET A 1 52.00 10.27 17.57
CA MET A 1 51.00 10.83 16.63
C MET A 1 51.34 10.60 15.16
N GLY A 2 52.59 10.64 14.72
CA GLY A 2 52.99 10.49 13.33
C GLY A 2 52.81 9.06 12.69
N SER A 3 52.77 8.02 13.49
CA SER A 3 52.59 6.62 13.01
C SER A 3 51.14 6.28 12.59
N PHE A 4 50.14 6.88 13.25
CA PHE A 4 48.72 6.70 12.96
C PHE A 4 48.31 7.42 11.67
N GLU A 5 48.84 8.63 11.47
CA GLU A 5 48.55 9.45 10.27
C GLU A 5 49.18 8.85 9.00
N LYS A 6 50.35 8.25 9.12
CA LYS A 6 51.02 7.53 8.04
C LYS A 6 50.28 6.24 7.66
N ARG A 7 49.72 5.51 8.64
CA ARG A 7 48.86 4.35 8.43
C ARG A 7 47.52 4.75 7.76
N TYR A 8 46.91 5.86 8.18
CA TYR A 8 45.65 6.36 7.61
C TYR A 8 45.81 6.81 6.14
N LYS A 9 46.92 7.54 5.84
CA LYS A 9 47.23 7.91 4.44
C LYS A 9 47.60 6.70 3.57
N LEU A 10 48.27 5.69 4.10
CA LEU A 10 48.57 4.44 3.41
C LEU A 10 47.29 3.62 3.13
N THR A 11 46.35 3.55 4.08
CA THR A 11 45.07 2.84 3.89
C THR A 11 44.20 3.53 2.83
N LYS A 12 44.15 4.87 2.83
CA LYS A 12 43.43 5.65 1.81
C LYS A 12 44.06 5.52 0.42
N LYS A 13 45.38 5.46 0.34
CA LYS A 13 46.14 5.28 -0.91
C LYS A 13 46.00 3.85 -1.45
N VAL A 14 45.93 2.83 -0.58
CA VAL A 14 45.71 1.44 -0.94
C VAL A 14 44.28 1.21 -1.43
N MET A 15 43.29 1.86 -0.84
CA MET A 15 41.90 1.79 -1.29
C MET A 15 41.73 2.45 -2.68
N ASN A 16 42.40 3.58 -2.94
CA ASN A 16 42.44 4.19 -4.27
C ASN A 16 43.16 3.30 -5.31
N LEU A 17 44.20 2.55 -4.91
CA LEU A 17 44.91 1.61 -5.79
C LEU A 17 44.02 0.43 -6.20
N GLN A 18 43.30 -0.16 -5.27
CA GLN A 18 42.40 -1.28 -5.54
C GLN A 18 41.23 -0.85 -6.47
N TYR A 19 40.67 0.30 -6.24
CA TYR A 19 39.64 0.88 -7.10
C TYR A 19 40.21 1.21 -8.50
N TYR A 20 41.39 1.79 -8.57
CA TYR A 20 42.08 2.11 -9.84
C TYR A 20 42.37 0.82 -10.63
N LEU A 21 42.92 -0.20 -9.96
CA LEU A 21 43.19 -1.49 -10.59
C LEU A 21 41.88 -2.17 -11.04
N SER A 22 40.81 -2.10 -10.26
CA SER A 22 39.51 -2.61 -10.70
C SER A 22 39.02 -1.91 -11.97
N LYS A 23 39.21 -0.59 -12.07
CA LYS A 23 38.81 0.17 -13.27
C LYS A 23 39.70 -0.19 -14.46
N LYS A 24 41.02 -0.30 -14.31
CA LYS A 24 41.98 -0.55 -15.39
C LYS A 24 41.92 -2.00 -15.88
N ILE A 25 41.92 -2.98 -14.97
CA ILE A 25 41.90 -4.41 -15.33
C ILE A 25 40.58 -4.80 -16.02
N PHE A 26 39.47 -4.18 -15.62
CA PHE A 26 38.14 -4.49 -16.19
C PHE A 26 37.63 -3.51 -17.26
N SER A 27 38.33 -2.36 -17.47
CA SER A 27 37.95 -1.34 -18.45
C SER A 27 38.67 -1.47 -19.81
N GLU A 28 39.69 -2.31 -19.94
CA GLU A 28 40.37 -2.47 -21.23
C GLU A 28 39.42 -3.10 -22.26
N ARG A 29 38.76 -2.21 -23.02
CA ARG A 29 37.84 -2.53 -24.12
C ARG A 29 38.49 -3.35 -25.27
N LYS A 30 39.81 -3.40 -25.37
CA LYS A 30 40.54 -3.98 -26.51
C LYS A 30 41.05 -5.41 -26.33
N SER A 31 41.08 -5.97 -25.10
CA SER A 31 41.69 -7.28 -24.80
C SER A 31 40.79 -8.29 -24.08
N GLY A 32 39.51 -8.01 -23.90
CA GLY A 32 38.57 -9.00 -23.28
C GLY A 32 38.02 -9.94 -24.34
N SER A 33 37.96 -11.25 -24.06
CA SER A 33 37.29 -12.21 -24.94
C SER A 33 35.81 -11.83 -25.11
N ALA A 34 35.18 -12.26 -26.21
CA ALA A 34 33.77 -12.08 -26.44
C ALA A 34 32.94 -12.61 -25.25
N LEU A 35 33.39 -13.69 -24.63
CA LEU A 35 32.75 -14.33 -23.46
C LEU A 35 32.67 -13.42 -22.24
N ALA A 36 33.73 -12.65 -21.89
CA ALA A 36 33.70 -11.73 -20.74
C ALA A 36 32.72 -10.56 -20.95
N LYS A 37 32.61 -10.05 -22.17
CA LYS A 37 31.63 -9.01 -22.50
C LYS A 37 30.22 -9.55 -22.36
N THR A 38 29.95 -10.71 -22.95
CA THR A 38 28.63 -11.37 -22.89
C THR A 38 28.23 -11.69 -21.46
N SER A 39 29.14 -12.29 -20.66
CA SER A 39 28.89 -12.62 -19.25
C SER A 39 28.57 -11.36 -18.42
N ARG A 40 29.27 -10.26 -18.64
CA ARG A 40 29.01 -8.98 -17.95
C ARG A 40 27.67 -8.41 -18.34
N VAL A 41 27.30 -8.44 -19.61
CA VAL A 41 25.98 -7.99 -20.08
C VAL A 41 24.87 -8.83 -19.48
N ILE A 42 25.00 -10.17 -19.50
CA ILE A 42 24.02 -11.09 -18.91
C ILE A 42 23.86 -10.79 -17.42
N ALA A 43 24.94 -10.63 -16.66
CA ALA A 43 24.88 -10.30 -15.24
C ALA A 43 24.18 -8.94 -14.99
N THR A 44 24.52 -7.91 -15.79
CA THR A 44 23.88 -6.59 -15.67
C THR A 44 22.39 -6.65 -16.01
N VAL A 45 22.02 -7.33 -17.09
CA VAL A 45 20.63 -7.50 -17.52
C VAL A 45 19.83 -8.28 -16.47
N SER A 46 20.42 -9.35 -15.91
CA SER A 46 19.77 -10.14 -14.86
C SER A 46 19.44 -9.28 -13.64
N VAL A 47 20.39 -8.46 -13.16
CA VAL A 47 20.14 -7.51 -12.05
C VAL A 47 19.09 -6.48 -12.45
N ALA A 48 19.15 -5.95 -13.68
CA ALA A 48 18.20 -4.97 -14.15
C ALA A 48 16.77 -5.51 -14.23
N VAL A 49 16.59 -6.73 -14.77
CA VAL A 49 15.28 -7.40 -14.81
C VAL A 49 14.78 -7.69 -13.40
N SER A 50 15.64 -8.21 -12.51
CA SER A 50 15.24 -8.51 -11.14
C SER A 50 14.74 -7.27 -10.41
N ILE A 51 15.48 -6.16 -10.44
CA ILE A 51 15.03 -4.94 -9.75
C ILE A 51 13.80 -4.33 -10.44
N ALA A 52 13.70 -4.43 -11.77
CA ALA A 52 12.52 -3.93 -12.48
C ALA A 52 11.23 -4.66 -12.05
N VAL A 53 11.28 -5.98 -11.96
CA VAL A 53 10.16 -6.80 -11.50
C VAL A 53 9.81 -6.50 -10.05
N ILE A 54 10.82 -6.43 -9.16
CA ILE A 54 10.59 -6.15 -7.73
C ILE A 54 9.97 -4.77 -7.52
N VAL A 55 10.52 -3.73 -8.16
CA VAL A 55 10.00 -2.35 -8.03
C VAL A 55 8.58 -2.25 -8.58
N ALA A 56 8.28 -2.89 -9.72
CA ALA A 56 6.93 -2.94 -10.25
C ALA A 56 5.97 -3.67 -9.31
N ALA A 57 6.36 -4.83 -8.78
CA ALA A 57 5.54 -5.59 -7.83
C ALA A 57 5.23 -4.79 -6.56
N ILE A 58 6.22 -4.11 -5.97
CA ILE A 58 6.01 -3.25 -4.80
C ILE A 58 5.12 -2.06 -5.14
N ALA A 59 5.34 -1.40 -6.28
CA ALA A 59 4.53 -0.24 -6.68
C ALA A 59 3.07 -0.62 -6.90
N ILE A 60 2.80 -1.80 -7.43
CA ILE A 60 1.45 -2.36 -7.61
C ILE A 60 0.84 -2.71 -6.25
N SER A 61 1.54 -3.49 -5.39
CA SER A 61 1.04 -3.86 -4.06
C SER A 61 0.69 -2.62 -3.22
N GLN A 62 1.59 -1.65 -3.16
CA GLN A 62 1.35 -0.39 -2.45
C GLN A 62 0.24 0.46 -3.11
N GLY A 63 0.07 0.30 -4.42
CA GLY A 63 -1.06 0.88 -5.17
C GLY A 63 -2.40 0.32 -4.72
N PHE A 64 -2.53 -1.01 -4.68
CA PHE A 64 -3.73 -1.69 -4.20
C PHE A 64 -4.05 -1.34 -2.75
N ARG A 65 -3.06 -1.44 -1.86
CA ARG A 65 -3.24 -1.13 -0.43
C ARG A 65 -3.74 0.30 -0.22
N ARG A 66 -3.20 1.26 -0.97
CA ARG A 66 -3.61 2.65 -0.86
C ARG A 66 -5.01 2.89 -1.43
N GLU A 67 -5.29 2.41 -2.64
CA GLU A 67 -6.57 2.63 -3.33
C GLU A 67 -7.72 1.99 -2.56
N ILE A 68 -7.56 0.73 -2.14
CA ILE A 68 -8.58 0.02 -1.36
C ILE A 68 -8.71 0.60 0.04
N GLY A 69 -7.60 0.94 0.70
CA GLY A 69 -7.63 1.59 2.00
C GLY A 69 -8.34 2.96 1.98
N ASP A 70 -8.06 3.79 0.96
CA ASP A 70 -8.75 5.08 0.78
C ASP A 70 -10.26 4.87 0.55
N LYS A 71 -10.68 3.81 -0.16
CA LYS A 71 -12.10 3.44 -0.35
C LYS A 71 -12.76 2.92 0.92
N CYS A 72 -12.11 2.01 1.64
CA CYS A 72 -12.61 1.52 2.93
C CYS A 72 -12.82 2.67 3.92
N ALA A 73 -11.84 3.58 4.00
CA ALA A 73 -11.97 4.79 4.82
C ALA A 73 -13.08 5.74 4.33
N GLY A 74 -13.35 5.77 3.03
CA GLY A 74 -14.46 6.53 2.45
C GLY A 74 -15.84 5.97 2.82
N PHE A 75 -15.96 4.65 2.99
CA PHE A 75 -17.22 4.00 3.37
C PHE A 75 -17.49 3.98 4.88
N GLY A 76 -16.48 3.80 5.72
CA GLY A 76 -16.65 3.59 7.17
C GLY A 76 -15.73 4.44 8.06
N GLY A 77 -14.99 5.40 7.49
CA GLY A 77 -13.96 6.13 8.23
C GLY A 77 -12.67 5.33 8.42
N ASN A 78 -11.63 5.99 8.92
CA ASN A 78 -10.38 5.32 9.30
C ASN A 78 -10.51 4.60 10.65
N ILE A 79 -11.34 5.15 11.53
CA ILE A 79 -11.70 4.59 12.83
C ILE A 79 -13.21 4.70 12.97
N TRP A 80 -13.80 3.66 13.53
CA TRP A 80 -15.23 3.53 13.74
C TRP A 80 -15.52 3.29 15.23
N ILE A 81 -16.42 4.09 15.80
CA ILE A 81 -16.91 3.92 17.16
C ILE A 81 -18.35 3.42 17.07
N SER A 82 -18.65 2.27 17.67
CA SER A 82 -19.99 1.64 17.66
C SER A 82 -20.30 0.90 18.95
N ALA A 83 -21.49 0.34 19.04
CA ALA A 83 -21.83 -0.58 20.11
C ALA A 83 -21.03 -1.90 19.96
N ALA A 84 -20.62 -2.47 21.08
CA ALA A 84 -19.86 -3.71 21.07
C ALA A 84 -20.69 -4.88 20.52
N GLY A 85 -20.03 -5.76 19.74
CA GLY A 85 -20.67 -6.94 19.15
C GLY A 85 -21.58 -6.65 17.96
N THR A 86 -21.59 -5.42 17.44
CA THR A 86 -22.41 -5.04 16.30
C THR A 86 -21.60 -5.02 15.00
N PRO A 87 -22.20 -5.41 13.86
CA PRO A 87 -21.59 -5.28 12.54
C PRO A 87 -21.52 -3.80 12.12
N LEU A 88 -20.75 -3.49 11.06
CA LEU A 88 -20.60 -2.14 10.54
C LEU A 88 -21.94 -1.44 10.27
N TYR A 89 -22.90 -2.16 9.72
CA TYR A 89 -24.23 -1.62 9.39
C TYR A 89 -25.28 -1.97 10.47
N ASN A 90 -24.93 -1.67 11.73
CA ASN A 90 -25.83 -1.92 12.85
C ASN A 90 -27.04 -1.00 12.85
N THR A 91 -28.22 -1.57 13.03
CA THR A 91 -29.52 -0.89 13.09
C THR A 91 -30.22 -1.03 14.43
N ASP A 92 -29.72 -1.92 15.31
CA ASP A 92 -30.47 -2.39 16.48
C ASP A 92 -30.04 -1.69 17.77
N TYR A 93 -28.76 -1.34 17.88
CA TYR A 93 -28.20 -0.80 19.11
C TYR A 93 -27.65 0.61 18.89
N PRO A 94 -28.37 1.64 19.39
CA PRO A 94 -27.88 3.01 19.27
C PRO A 94 -26.65 3.23 20.15
N VAL A 95 -25.77 4.10 19.67
CA VAL A 95 -24.63 4.60 20.41
C VAL A 95 -24.79 6.07 20.65
N PHE A 96 -24.47 6.48 21.86
CA PHE A 96 -24.36 7.87 22.24
C PHE A 96 -22.96 8.14 22.81
N VAL A 97 -22.30 9.16 22.29
CA VAL A 97 -21.04 9.69 22.81
C VAL A 97 -21.22 11.17 23.07
N GLY A 98 -21.09 11.59 24.33
CA GLY A 98 -21.30 12.95 24.75
C GLY A 98 -20.41 13.95 24.03
N LYS A 99 -20.92 15.16 23.83
CA LYS A 99 -20.22 16.24 23.10
C LYS A 99 -18.84 16.56 23.67
N ARG A 100 -18.65 16.39 24.96
CA ARG A 100 -17.35 16.60 25.65
C ARG A 100 -16.31 15.60 25.14
N ILE A 101 -16.67 14.31 25.07
CA ILE A 101 -15.80 13.24 24.59
C ILE A 101 -15.50 13.43 23.09
N VAL A 102 -16.55 13.70 22.28
CA VAL A 102 -16.40 14.00 20.85
C VAL A 102 -15.43 15.16 20.62
N ASN A 103 -15.53 16.24 21.43
CA ASN A 103 -14.63 17.38 21.30
C ASN A 103 -13.19 17.03 21.69
N LYS A 104 -12.96 16.15 22.65
CA LYS A 104 -11.62 15.66 22.99
C LYS A 104 -11.04 14.83 21.87
N ILE A 105 -11.83 13.91 21.30
CA ILE A 105 -11.42 13.12 20.14
C ILE A 105 -11.06 14.04 18.98
N LYS A 106 -11.84 15.08 18.70
CA LYS A 106 -11.51 16.11 17.70
C LYS A 106 -10.23 16.89 18.02
N GLY A 107 -9.86 16.97 19.29
CA GLY A 107 -8.62 17.62 19.75
C GLY A 107 -7.36 16.77 19.57
N LEU A 108 -7.50 15.48 19.25
CA LEU A 108 -6.36 14.63 18.93
C LEU A 108 -5.71 15.09 17.61
N GLY A 109 -4.42 15.33 17.62
CA GLY A 109 -3.68 15.91 16.50
C GLY A 109 -3.76 15.11 15.18
N PHE A 110 -4.12 13.85 15.24
CA PHE A 110 -4.30 12.97 14.09
C PHE A 110 -5.75 12.87 13.57
N VAL A 111 -6.74 13.34 14.35
CA VAL A 111 -8.17 13.32 13.96
C VAL A 111 -8.52 14.59 13.21
N ARG A 112 -8.98 14.44 11.97
CA ARG A 112 -9.44 15.56 11.14
C ARG A 112 -10.90 15.87 11.36
N SER A 113 -11.73 14.84 11.45
CA SER A 113 -13.18 15.00 11.56
C SER A 113 -13.80 13.79 12.23
N VAL A 114 -14.96 14.01 12.87
CA VAL A 114 -15.80 13.00 13.50
C VAL A 114 -17.22 13.22 13.01
N TYR A 115 -17.81 12.21 12.36
CA TYR A 115 -19.14 12.27 11.77
C TYR A 115 -20.07 11.25 12.43
N PRO A 116 -21.21 11.69 12.97
CA PRO A 116 -22.28 10.78 13.40
C PRO A 116 -22.95 10.17 12.17
N VAL A 117 -23.21 8.86 12.23
CA VAL A 117 -23.86 8.12 11.13
C VAL A 117 -24.91 7.17 11.72
N ALA A 118 -26.09 7.15 11.09
CA ALA A 118 -27.14 6.22 11.45
C ALA A 118 -27.48 5.33 10.26
N TYR A 119 -27.43 4.03 10.46
CA TYR A 119 -27.82 3.04 9.44
C TYR A 119 -29.24 2.54 9.68
N THR A 120 -29.93 2.19 8.60
CA THR A 120 -31.17 1.42 8.65
C THR A 120 -31.30 0.55 7.39
N GLN A 121 -31.82 -0.66 7.55
CA GLN A 121 -31.96 -1.59 6.43
C GLN A 121 -33.36 -1.43 5.82
N GLY A 122 -33.42 -1.47 4.49
CA GLY A 122 -34.65 -1.31 3.76
C GLY A 122 -34.67 -2.08 2.45
N LEU A 123 -35.81 -2.05 1.79
CA LEU A 123 -36.04 -2.66 0.50
C LEU A 123 -36.59 -1.61 -0.45
N ILE A 124 -35.97 -1.49 -1.62
CA ILE A 124 -36.54 -0.71 -2.73
C ILE A 124 -37.30 -1.68 -3.61
N LYS A 125 -38.60 -1.40 -3.81
CA LYS A 125 -39.46 -2.23 -4.64
C LYS A 125 -39.79 -1.50 -5.93
N MET A 126 -39.44 -2.11 -7.05
CA MET A 126 -39.89 -1.76 -8.39
C MET A 126 -40.89 -2.80 -8.91
N PRO A 127 -41.60 -2.56 -10.01
CA PRO A 127 -42.62 -3.51 -10.51
C PRO A 127 -42.11 -4.91 -10.71
N ASP A 128 -40.90 -5.07 -11.23
CA ASP A 128 -40.30 -6.36 -11.62
C ASP A 128 -39.12 -6.78 -10.73
N GLU A 129 -38.60 -5.91 -9.85
CA GLU A 129 -37.38 -6.16 -9.06
C GLU A 129 -37.52 -5.63 -7.63
N VAL A 130 -36.82 -6.28 -6.71
CA VAL A 130 -36.69 -5.87 -5.31
C VAL A 130 -35.25 -5.98 -4.89
N GLU A 131 -34.67 -4.87 -4.43
CA GLU A 131 -33.29 -4.85 -3.95
C GLU A 131 -33.21 -4.44 -2.48
N GLY A 132 -32.42 -5.18 -1.71
CA GLY A 132 -32.10 -4.85 -0.32
C GLY A 132 -31.08 -3.73 -0.25
N ILE A 133 -31.33 -2.72 0.58
CA ILE A 133 -30.42 -1.60 0.78
C ILE A 133 -30.08 -1.38 2.25
N VAL A 134 -28.93 -0.78 2.45
CA VAL A 134 -28.53 -0.13 3.70
C VAL A 134 -28.59 1.38 3.49
N PHE A 135 -29.51 2.02 4.15
CA PHE A 135 -29.62 3.48 4.16
C PHE A 135 -28.63 4.07 5.16
N LYS A 136 -27.64 4.81 4.67
CA LYS A 136 -26.64 5.52 5.45
C LYS A 136 -27.10 6.96 5.65
N GLY A 137 -27.64 7.25 6.82
CA GLY A 137 -28.03 8.60 7.22
C GLY A 137 -26.80 9.40 7.67
N ILE A 138 -26.58 10.55 7.04
CA ILE A 138 -25.48 11.48 7.31
C ILE A 138 -26.02 12.88 7.57
N ASP A 139 -25.26 13.70 8.31
CA ASP A 139 -25.65 15.05 8.67
C ASP A 139 -25.03 16.13 7.76
N SER A 140 -25.33 17.38 8.05
CA SER A 140 -24.82 18.54 7.30
C SER A 140 -23.31 18.74 7.39
N ALA A 141 -22.66 18.20 8.42
CA ALA A 141 -21.23 18.32 8.63
C ALA A 141 -20.43 17.24 7.89
N TYR A 142 -21.13 16.25 7.32
CA TYR A 142 -20.47 15.13 6.64
C TYR A 142 -19.66 15.58 5.43
N ASN A 143 -18.42 15.12 5.34
CA ASN A 143 -17.54 15.46 4.23
C ASN A 143 -17.78 14.56 3.02
N PHE A 144 -18.43 15.11 2.01
CA PHE A 144 -18.71 14.41 0.76
C PHE A 144 -17.49 14.24 -0.18
N SER A 145 -16.28 14.67 0.20
CA SER A 145 -15.12 14.65 -0.71
C SER A 145 -14.82 13.26 -1.30
N PHE A 146 -15.12 12.19 -0.56
CA PHE A 146 -15.01 10.84 -1.08
C PHE A 146 -16.04 10.60 -2.20
N LEU A 147 -17.31 10.89 -1.96
CA LEU A 147 -18.37 10.72 -2.95
C LEU A 147 -18.21 11.68 -4.13
N GLU A 148 -17.82 12.94 -3.89
CA GLU A 148 -17.58 13.94 -4.97
C GLU A 148 -16.61 13.40 -6.03
N GLY A 149 -15.57 12.69 -5.61
CA GLY A 149 -14.61 12.06 -6.52
C GLY A 149 -15.17 10.87 -7.31
N HIS A 150 -16.37 10.40 -6.96
CA HIS A 150 -16.98 9.20 -7.52
C HIS A 150 -18.37 9.44 -8.13
N ILE A 151 -18.83 10.69 -8.21
CA ILE A 151 -20.12 11.03 -8.86
C ILE A 151 -20.01 10.78 -10.37
N VAL A 152 -20.99 10.03 -10.87
CA VAL A 152 -21.16 9.74 -12.31
C VAL A 152 -22.19 10.69 -12.91
N GLU A 153 -23.30 10.96 -12.18
CA GLU A 153 -24.41 11.79 -12.65
C GLU A 153 -25.07 12.52 -11.49
N GLY A 154 -25.62 13.70 -11.74
CA GLY A 154 -26.36 14.49 -10.76
C GLY A 154 -25.47 15.38 -9.89
N LYS A 155 -26.02 15.79 -8.74
CA LYS A 155 -25.35 16.65 -7.75
C LYS A 155 -25.65 16.14 -6.35
N LEU A 156 -24.64 16.21 -5.49
CA LEU A 156 -24.79 15.84 -4.08
C LEU A 156 -25.79 16.77 -3.39
N PRO A 157 -26.71 16.22 -2.57
CA PRO A 157 -27.67 17.01 -1.82
C PRO A 157 -26.99 17.72 -0.65
N LEU A 158 -27.64 18.79 -0.19
CA LEU A 158 -27.29 19.50 1.04
C LEU A 158 -28.27 19.09 2.13
N TYR A 159 -27.77 18.49 3.20
CA TYR A 159 -28.54 18.15 4.39
C TYR A 159 -28.40 19.23 5.46
N GLY A 160 -29.32 19.25 6.46
CA GLY A 160 -29.22 20.13 7.61
C GLY A 160 -30.09 21.39 7.53
N GLY A 161 -30.98 21.52 6.54
CA GLY A 161 -32.05 22.53 6.55
C GLY A 161 -33.08 22.26 7.67
N ASP A 162 -34.05 23.18 7.86
CA ASP A 162 -35.11 23.06 8.88
C ASP A 162 -35.97 21.80 8.65
N GLU A 163 -36.25 21.47 7.40
CA GLU A 163 -36.95 20.26 7.02
C GLU A 163 -36.03 19.10 6.71
N THR A 164 -36.50 17.85 6.97
CA THR A 164 -35.75 16.63 6.62
C THR A 164 -35.76 16.47 5.10
N SER A 165 -34.56 16.38 4.49
CA SER A 165 -34.45 16.20 3.03
C SER A 165 -34.80 14.77 2.62
N ASN A 166 -35.60 14.65 1.56
CA ASN A 166 -35.91 13.37 0.94
C ASN A 166 -34.93 13.00 -0.21
N ASP A 167 -33.87 13.77 -0.40
CA ASP A 167 -32.88 13.56 -1.43
C ASP A 167 -31.97 12.40 -1.03
N VAL A 168 -31.67 11.54 -2.00
CA VAL A 168 -30.77 10.41 -1.79
C VAL A 168 -29.74 10.28 -2.91
N VAL A 169 -28.60 9.70 -2.53
CA VAL A 169 -27.53 9.37 -3.47
C VAL A 169 -27.46 7.84 -3.55
N ILE A 170 -27.58 7.29 -4.76
CA ILE A 170 -27.54 5.85 -5.02
C ILE A 170 -26.32 5.50 -5.86
N SER A 171 -25.93 4.23 -5.87
CA SER A 171 -24.84 3.79 -6.73
C SER A 171 -25.26 3.52 -8.17
N ALA A 172 -24.31 3.51 -9.09
CA ALA A 172 -24.53 3.12 -10.48
C ALA A 172 -24.95 1.65 -10.62
N VAL A 173 -24.48 0.79 -9.69
CA VAL A 173 -24.88 -0.63 -9.63
C VAL A 173 -26.36 -0.73 -9.30
N LEU A 174 -26.82 -0.03 -8.26
CA LEU A 174 -28.23 -0.02 -7.86
C LEU A 174 -29.11 0.67 -8.90
N SER A 175 -28.67 1.82 -9.46
CA SER A 175 -29.33 2.53 -10.55
C SER A 175 -29.59 1.61 -11.74
N LYS A 176 -28.59 0.85 -12.16
CA LYS A 176 -28.71 -0.09 -13.28
C LYS A 176 -29.61 -1.28 -12.96
N ALA A 177 -29.52 -1.83 -11.74
CA ALA A 177 -30.33 -2.98 -11.30
C ALA A 177 -31.83 -2.62 -11.28
N LEU A 178 -32.17 -1.41 -10.82
CA LEU A 178 -33.56 -0.96 -10.66
C LEU A 178 -34.07 -0.06 -11.81
N GLY A 179 -33.23 0.23 -12.83
CA GLY A 179 -33.58 1.10 -13.94
C GLY A 179 -33.83 2.56 -13.52
N LEU A 180 -33.13 3.05 -12.47
CA LEU A 180 -33.32 4.37 -11.88
C LEU A 180 -32.37 5.41 -12.48
N SER A 181 -32.87 6.63 -12.65
CA SER A 181 -32.14 7.81 -13.13
C SER A 181 -32.22 8.96 -12.11
N VAL A 182 -31.36 9.97 -12.28
CA VAL A 182 -31.44 11.18 -11.48
C VAL A 182 -32.79 11.89 -11.70
N GLY A 183 -33.46 12.25 -10.60
CA GLY A 183 -34.79 12.82 -10.59
C GLY A 183 -35.93 11.83 -10.32
N ASP A 184 -35.67 10.53 -10.41
CA ASP A 184 -36.68 9.54 -10.14
C ASP A 184 -37.05 9.46 -8.65
N LYS A 185 -38.28 9.08 -8.41
CA LYS A 185 -38.84 8.89 -7.06
C LYS A 185 -38.84 7.41 -6.74
N ILE A 186 -38.26 7.03 -5.59
CA ILE A 186 -38.21 5.67 -5.10
C ILE A 186 -39.03 5.51 -3.82
N GLU A 187 -39.77 4.42 -3.73
CA GLU A 187 -40.43 4.00 -2.49
C GLU A 187 -39.56 2.95 -1.80
N THR A 188 -39.14 3.28 -0.58
CA THR A 188 -38.30 2.38 0.24
C THR A 188 -39.12 1.90 1.44
N TYR A 189 -39.10 0.59 1.62
CA TYR A 189 -39.78 -0.11 2.70
C TYR A 189 -38.78 -0.49 3.77
N PHE A 190 -38.94 0.04 4.96
CA PHE A 190 -38.10 -0.30 6.13
C PHE A 190 -38.94 -1.24 7.03
N VAL A 191 -38.40 -2.45 7.22
CA VAL A 191 -39.05 -3.48 8.02
C VAL A 191 -38.38 -3.53 9.38
N MET A 192 -39.07 -2.95 10.35
CA MET A 192 -38.74 -3.00 11.77
C MET A 192 -39.87 -3.73 12.50
N ASP A 193 -40.29 -3.29 13.68
CA ASP A 193 -41.52 -3.80 14.34
C ASP A 193 -42.73 -3.57 13.45
N ASP A 194 -42.77 -2.44 12.75
CA ASP A 194 -43.76 -2.05 11.76
C ASP A 194 -43.11 -1.72 10.41
N ILE A 195 -43.88 -1.88 9.31
CA ILE A 195 -43.43 -1.50 7.98
C ILE A 195 -43.54 0.04 7.83
N LYS A 196 -42.41 0.70 7.72
CA LYS A 196 -42.33 2.15 7.48
C LYS A 196 -41.96 2.42 6.04
N VAL A 197 -42.83 3.13 5.30
CA VAL A 197 -42.57 3.52 3.90
C VAL A 197 -42.08 4.96 3.84
N ARG A 198 -41.03 5.19 3.03
CA ARG A 198 -40.51 6.52 2.74
C ARG A 198 -40.36 6.69 1.24
N ARG A 199 -40.60 7.91 0.78
CA ARG A 199 -40.39 8.29 -0.62
C ARG A 199 -39.20 9.21 -0.69
N PHE A 200 -38.24 8.83 -1.52
CA PHE A 200 -36.99 9.56 -1.75
C PHE A 200 -36.91 9.99 -3.22
N VAL A 201 -36.06 10.98 -3.50
CA VAL A 201 -35.73 11.45 -4.84
C VAL A 201 -34.23 11.19 -5.08
N VAL A 202 -33.90 10.53 -6.17
CA VAL A 202 -32.52 10.32 -6.56
C VAL A 202 -31.92 11.61 -7.09
N THR A 203 -30.92 12.18 -6.38
CA THR A 203 -30.29 13.45 -6.76
C THR A 203 -28.90 13.25 -7.38
N ALA A 204 -28.23 12.16 -7.06
CA ALA A 204 -26.95 11.82 -7.65
C ALA A 204 -26.74 10.30 -7.72
N ILE A 205 -25.91 9.91 -8.68
CA ILE A 205 -25.47 8.52 -8.88
C ILE A 205 -23.95 8.50 -8.74
N TYR A 206 -23.43 7.60 -7.89
CA TYR A 206 -21.99 7.43 -7.65
C TYR A 206 -21.52 6.04 -8.08
N SER A 207 -20.20 5.89 -8.32
CA SER A 207 -19.57 4.60 -8.57
C SER A 207 -18.16 4.61 -8.01
N THR A 208 -17.91 3.77 -7.01
CA THR A 208 -16.59 3.65 -6.39
C THR A 208 -15.76 2.51 -7.01
N GLY A 209 -16.42 1.60 -7.75
CA GLY A 209 -15.84 0.37 -8.26
C GLY A 209 -15.65 -0.70 -7.17
N MET A 210 -16.36 -0.58 -6.05
CA MET A 210 -16.51 -1.64 -5.04
C MET A 210 -17.96 -2.16 -5.13
N ASP A 211 -18.23 -2.98 -6.13
CA ASP A 211 -19.59 -3.37 -6.52
C ASP A 211 -20.41 -3.96 -5.37
N ASP A 212 -19.79 -4.71 -4.47
CA ASP A 212 -20.46 -5.28 -3.30
C ASP A 212 -20.98 -4.21 -2.33
N MET A 213 -20.18 -3.16 -2.10
CA MET A 213 -20.57 -2.03 -1.25
C MET A 213 -21.53 -1.10 -1.97
N ASP A 214 -21.20 -0.80 -3.24
CA ASP A 214 -22.00 0.06 -4.11
C ASP A 214 -23.43 -0.50 -4.28
N ARG A 215 -23.60 -1.83 -4.33
CA ARG A 215 -24.91 -2.46 -4.54
C ARG A 215 -25.91 -2.18 -3.41
N SER A 216 -25.43 -2.11 -2.19
CA SER A 216 -26.30 -2.03 -1.02
C SER A 216 -26.46 -0.63 -0.43
N LEU A 217 -25.48 0.29 -0.62
CA LEU A 217 -25.42 1.51 0.15
C LEU A 217 -26.12 2.70 -0.54
N VAL A 218 -27.06 3.32 0.20
CA VAL A 218 -27.80 4.53 -0.19
C VAL A 218 -27.55 5.61 0.84
N TYR A 219 -27.11 6.81 0.41
CA TYR A 219 -26.87 7.93 1.31
C TYR A 219 -28.10 8.84 1.37
N GLY A 220 -28.43 9.30 2.59
CA GLY A 220 -29.55 10.23 2.81
C GLY A 220 -29.42 11.00 4.13
N ASP A 221 -30.45 11.79 4.46
CA ASP A 221 -30.48 12.57 5.70
C ASP A 221 -30.60 11.67 6.94
N ILE A 222 -29.70 11.85 7.91
CA ILE A 222 -29.63 11.08 9.14
C ILE A 222 -30.94 11.06 9.94
N ARG A 223 -31.72 12.13 9.83
CA ARG A 223 -33.03 12.29 10.51
C ARG A 223 -34.03 11.20 10.09
N HIS A 224 -33.94 10.72 8.83
CA HIS A 224 -34.76 9.60 8.39
C HIS A 224 -34.39 8.31 9.09
N ALA A 225 -33.10 7.96 9.14
CA ALA A 225 -32.62 6.74 9.79
C ALA A 225 -32.99 6.73 11.28
N ARG A 226 -32.71 7.83 12.00
CA ARG A 226 -33.10 7.96 13.41
C ARG A 226 -34.60 7.77 13.64
N LYS A 227 -35.43 8.41 12.83
CA LYS A 227 -36.91 8.32 12.94
C LYS A 227 -37.42 6.91 12.59
N ILE A 228 -36.77 6.22 11.65
CA ILE A 228 -37.12 4.85 11.29
C ILE A 228 -36.75 3.88 12.42
N ASN A 229 -35.55 4.02 12.98
CA ASN A 229 -35.07 3.19 14.08
C ASN A 229 -35.73 3.51 15.44
N GLY A 230 -36.48 4.61 15.53
CA GLY A 230 -37.08 5.05 16.80
C GLY A 230 -36.09 5.71 17.76
N TRP A 231 -34.97 6.20 17.23
CA TRP A 231 -33.86 6.78 18.00
C TRP A 231 -34.03 8.28 18.26
N GLY A 232 -33.43 8.73 19.35
CA GLY A 232 -33.35 10.14 19.72
C GLY A 232 -32.44 10.96 18.81
N ALA A 233 -32.41 12.26 19.03
CA ALA A 233 -31.67 13.19 18.15
C ALA A 233 -30.14 13.02 18.22
N GLU A 234 -29.61 12.50 19.31
CA GLU A 234 -28.17 12.31 19.53
C GLU A 234 -27.74 10.83 19.41
N GLU A 235 -28.70 9.92 19.26
CA GLU A 235 -28.43 8.50 19.05
C GLU A 235 -28.07 8.20 17.59
N VAL A 236 -27.08 7.34 17.39
CA VAL A 236 -26.53 6.99 16.08
C VAL A 236 -26.10 5.52 16.05
N SER A 237 -25.88 4.95 14.89
CA SER A 237 -25.27 3.64 14.74
C SER A 237 -23.78 3.65 15.14
N GLY A 238 -23.14 4.80 14.96
CA GLY A 238 -21.74 5.00 15.32
C GLY A 238 -21.19 6.33 14.82
N TYR A 239 -19.89 6.51 15.05
CA TYR A 239 -19.14 7.69 14.61
C TYR A 239 -18.02 7.27 13.69
N GLU A 240 -17.96 7.88 12.51
CA GLU A 240 -16.86 7.77 11.54
C GLU A 240 -15.80 8.81 11.85
N LEU A 241 -14.58 8.39 12.11
CA LEU A 241 -13.46 9.27 12.32
C LEU A 241 -12.57 9.27 11.08
N ILE A 242 -12.35 10.45 10.54
CA ILE A 242 -11.35 10.64 9.48
C ILE A 242 -10.05 11.10 10.14
N THR A 243 -8.99 10.35 9.91
CA THR A 243 -7.67 10.66 10.44
C THR A 243 -6.76 11.27 9.38
N GLU A 244 -5.61 11.76 9.79
CA GLU A 244 -4.53 12.02 8.85
C GLU A 244 -4.12 10.70 8.16
N LYS A 245 -3.54 10.82 6.93
CA LYS A 245 -3.07 9.62 6.21
C LYS A 245 -2.05 8.89 7.06
N SER A 246 -2.43 7.72 7.53
CA SER A 246 -1.59 6.93 8.39
C SER A 246 -0.66 6.03 7.58
N GLY A 247 0.56 5.86 8.08
CA GLY A 247 1.48 4.83 7.63
C GLY A 247 1.04 3.44 8.10
N MET A 248 1.73 2.40 7.64
CA MET A 248 1.45 1.03 8.02
C MET A 248 1.59 0.85 9.55
N GLY A 249 0.53 0.39 10.22
CA GLY A 249 0.50 0.16 11.67
C GLY A 249 0.13 1.37 12.54
N GLU A 250 -0.03 2.56 11.99
CA GLU A 250 -0.44 3.75 12.76
C GLU A 250 -1.92 3.70 13.16
N GLY A 251 -2.76 2.94 12.44
CA GLY A 251 -4.18 2.75 12.78
C GLY A 251 -4.39 2.23 14.20
N ALA A 252 -3.57 1.27 14.64
CA ALA A 252 -3.63 0.75 16.02
C ALA A 252 -3.25 1.81 17.07
N VAL A 253 -2.26 2.68 16.77
CA VAL A 253 -1.86 3.78 17.67
C VAL A 253 -2.98 4.82 17.75
N TYR A 254 -3.61 5.14 16.64
CA TYR A 254 -4.74 6.08 16.58
C TYR A 254 -5.96 5.53 17.31
N LYS A 255 -6.24 4.22 17.17
CA LYS A 255 -7.27 3.51 17.94
C LYS A 255 -7.04 3.66 19.42
N MET A 256 -5.83 3.35 19.92
CA MET A 256 -5.48 3.52 21.33
C MET A 256 -5.73 4.95 21.82
N GLY A 257 -5.34 5.96 21.05
CA GLY A 257 -5.57 7.36 21.41
C GLY A 257 -7.05 7.74 21.51
N VAL A 258 -7.91 7.13 20.68
CA VAL A 258 -9.37 7.31 20.75
C VAL A 258 -9.95 6.54 21.94
N GLU A 259 -9.51 5.30 22.18
CA GLU A 259 -9.89 4.49 23.33
C GLU A 259 -9.53 5.18 24.65
N ASP A 260 -8.34 5.78 24.74
CA ASP A 260 -7.92 6.55 25.89
C ASP A 260 -8.87 7.73 26.18
N CYS A 261 -9.36 8.42 25.15
CA CYS A 261 -10.35 9.48 25.33
C CYS A 261 -11.71 8.98 25.82
N ILE A 262 -12.07 7.75 25.47
CA ILE A 262 -13.36 7.16 25.83
C ILE A 262 -13.29 6.49 27.21
N PHE A 263 -12.25 5.71 27.49
CA PHE A 263 -12.20 4.80 28.64
C PHE A 263 -11.40 5.31 29.84
N LEU A 264 -10.36 6.13 29.65
CA LEU A 264 -9.55 6.64 30.78
C LEU A 264 -10.28 7.71 31.60
N GLU A 265 -11.30 8.35 31.05
CA GLU A 265 -12.11 9.32 31.78
C GLU A 265 -13.37 8.76 32.42
N ASN A 266 -13.66 7.46 32.26
CA ASN A 266 -14.82 6.82 32.85
C ASN A 266 -14.87 6.83 34.41
N GLY A 267 -13.82 7.33 35.08
CA GLY A 267 -13.85 7.58 36.51
C GLY A 267 -14.68 8.79 36.95
N ASP A 268 -14.86 9.78 36.05
CA ASP A 268 -15.51 11.05 36.34
C ASP A 268 -16.61 11.46 35.32
N VAL A 269 -16.90 10.60 34.31
CA VAL A 269 -17.95 10.89 33.31
C VAL A 269 -19.30 10.36 33.88
N PRO A 270 -20.33 11.20 33.97
CA PRO A 270 -21.66 10.73 34.31
C PRO A 270 -22.12 9.65 33.31
N GLU A 271 -22.79 8.60 33.81
CA GLU A 271 -23.38 7.52 32.99
C GLU A 271 -24.26 8.06 31.84
N GLU A 272 -24.71 9.32 31.94
CA GLU A 272 -25.50 10.01 30.92
C GLU A 272 -24.72 10.45 29.70
N GLU A 273 -23.37 10.41 29.69
CA GLU A 273 -22.54 10.86 28.59
C GLU A 273 -22.01 9.76 27.67
N LEU A 274 -22.23 8.47 28.00
CA LEU A 274 -21.70 7.35 27.23
C LEU A 274 -22.61 6.13 27.28
N SER A 275 -22.78 5.45 26.14
CA SER A 275 -23.47 4.16 26.10
C SER A 275 -22.67 3.06 26.83
N ASP A 276 -23.34 2.11 27.50
CA ASP A 276 -22.73 1.09 28.34
C ASP A 276 -21.69 0.17 27.68
N SER A 277 -21.74 0.05 26.37
CA SER A 277 -20.91 -0.91 25.66
C SER A 277 -20.45 -0.33 24.31
N ILE A 278 -19.29 0.34 24.33
CA ILE A 278 -18.67 0.93 23.12
C ILE A 278 -17.43 0.16 22.73
N ILE A 279 -17.22 0.01 21.44
CA ILE A 279 -16.01 -0.52 20.83
C ILE A 279 -15.46 0.45 19.80
N VAL A 280 -14.14 0.51 19.72
CA VAL A 280 -13.43 1.27 18.69
C VAL A 280 -12.76 0.28 17.75
N ASN A 281 -13.05 0.39 16.47
CA ASN A 281 -12.46 -0.45 15.42
C ASN A 281 -11.70 0.40 14.40
N THR A 282 -10.61 -0.12 13.91
CA THR A 282 -9.92 0.45 12.76
C THR A 282 -10.61 0.02 11.44
N SER A 283 -10.38 0.76 10.36
CA SER A 283 -10.82 0.34 9.02
C SER A 283 -10.29 -1.07 8.64
N GLU A 284 -9.08 -1.44 9.13
CA GLU A 284 -8.50 -2.76 8.90
C GLU A 284 -9.30 -3.87 9.61
N GLU A 285 -9.79 -3.60 10.81
CA GLU A 285 -10.64 -4.54 11.57
C GLU A 285 -12.04 -4.66 10.97
N LEU A 286 -12.63 -3.56 10.52
CA LEU A 286 -13.96 -3.52 9.91
C LEU A 286 -14.01 -4.25 8.57
N PHE A 287 -13.01 -4.03 7.74
CA PHE A 287 -12.90 -4.60 6.40
C PHE A 287 -11.87 -5.74 6.36
N TYR A 288 -11.84 -6.56 7.43
CA TYR A 288 -10.85 -7.63 7.63
C TYR A 288 -10.60 -8.48 6.38
N ASN A 289 -11.66 -8.93 5.72
CA ASN A 289 -11.54 -9.79 4.52
C ASN A 289 -10.76 -9.11 3.38
N LEU A 290 -10.98 -7.80 3.16
CA LEU A 290 -10.28 -7.03 2.14
C LEU A 290 -8.80 -6.83 2.51
N TYR A 291 -8.53 -6.50 3.77
CA TYR A 291 -7.15 -6.31 4.23
C TYR A 291 -6.39 -7.64 4.30
N ASP A 292 -7.05 -8.74 4.62
CA ASP A 292 -6.44 -10.08 4.57
C ASP A 292 -6.05 -10.46 3.13
N TRP A 293 -6.91 -10.17 2.16
CA TRP A 293 -6.58 -10.32 0.75
C TRP A 293 -5.38 -9.43 0.33
N LEU A 294 -5.30 -8.17 0.82
CA LEU A 294 -4.14 -7.30 0.58
C LEU A 294 -2.85 -7.87 1.20
N ASN A 295 -2.93 -8.48 2.38
CA ASN A 295 -1.80 -9.13 3.03
C ASN A 295 -1.29 -10.33 2.21
N LEU A 296 -2.19 -11.08 1.55
CA LEU A 296 -1.78 -12.14 0.61
C LEU A 296 -1.04 -11.58 -0.61
N ILE A 297 -1.43 -10.42 -1.12
CA ILE A 297 -0.67 -9.75 -2.21
C ILE A 297 0.74 -9.40 -1.73
N ASP A 298 0.89 -8.82 -0.54
CA ASP A 298 2.19 -8.48 0.04
C ASP A 298 3.07 -9.72 0.25
N LEU A 299 2.50 -10.85 0.69
CA LEU A 299 3.20 -12.13 0.79
C LEU A 299 3.73 -12.61 -0.58
N ASN A 300 2.91 -12.52 -1.63
CA ASN A 300 3.33 -12.84 -2.99
C ASN A 300 4.48 -11.96 -3.46
N VAL A 301 4.46 -10.66 -3.16
CA VAL A 301 5.55 -9.73 -3.48
C VAL A 301 6.83 -10.14 -2.74
N LEU A 302 6.75 -10.56 -1.48
CA LEU A 302 7.89 -11.06 -0.72
C LEU A 302 8.50 -12.32 -1.36
N ILE A 303 7.66 -13.26 -1.81
CA ILE A 303 8.09 -14.48 -2.51
C ILE A 303 8.82 -14.10 -3.81
N ILE A 304 8.25 -13.19 -4.61
CA ILE A 304 8.86 -12.70 -5.84
C ILE A 304 10.22 -12.05 -5.53
N LEU A 305 10.32 -11.24 -4.48
CA LEU A 305 11.56 -10.60 -4.05
C LEU A 305 12.66 -11.63 -3.76
N ILE A 306 12.35 -12.65 -2.94
CA ILE A 306 13.29 -13.72 -2.60
C ILE A 306 13.75 -14.46 -3.86
N LEU A 307 12.81 -14.83 -4.74
CA LEU A 307 13.09 -15.54 -5.98
C LEU A 307 14.00 -14.70 -6.91
N MET A 308 13.71 -13.43 -7.06
CA MET A 308 14.49 -12.52 -7.91
C MET A 308 15.90 -12.26 -7.36
N ILE A 309 16.05 -12.19 -6.03
CA ILE A 309 17.39 -12.14 -5.39
C ILE A 309 18.17 -13.42 -5.69
N ALA A 310 17.54 -14.59 -5.58
CA ALA A 310 18.19 -15.87 -5.87
C ALA A 310 18.64 -15.95 -7.34
N VAL A 311 17.74 -15.67 -8.28
CA VAL A 311 18.04 -15.68 -9.73
C VAL A 311 19.16 -14.71 -10.08
N SER A 312 19.07 -13.47 -9.58
CA SER A 312 20.08 -12.44 -9.82
C SER A 312 21.42 -12.82 -9.19
N GLY A 313 21.38 -13.38 -7.98
CA GLY A 313 22.58 -13.89 -7.28
C GLY A 313 23.27 -15.01 -8.05
N PHE A 314 22.54 -16.04 -8.50
CA PHE A 314 23.09 -17.14 -9.31
C PHE A 314 23.73 -16.64 -10.61
N ASN A 315 23.03 -15.78 -11.34
CA ASN A 315 23.55 -15.22 -12.58
C ASN A 315 24.81 -14.38 -12.34
N MET A 316 24.85 -13.64 -11.22
CA MET A 316 26.01 -12.84 -10.85
C MET A 316 27.19 -13.70 -10.42
N VAL A 317 26.96 -14.81 -9.69
CA VAL A 317 27.98 -15.80 -9.34
C VAL A 317 28.61 -16.38 -10.60
N SER A 318 27.79 -16.83 -11.55
CA SER A 318 28.25 -17.37 -12.82
C SER A 318 29.09 -16.34 -13.61
N GLY A 319 28.61 -15.09 -13.67
CA GLY A 319 29.31 -13.99 -14.34
C GLY A 319 30.66 -13.69 -13.69
N VAL A 320 30.72 -13.65 -12.38
CA VAL A 320 31.99 -13.40 -11.66
C VAL A 320 32.96 -14.57 -11.77
N LEU A 321 32.47 -15.82 -11.75
CA LEU A 321 33.33 -16.99 -11.98
C LEU A 321 33.96 -16.94 -13.38
N ILE A 322 33.21 -16.64 -14.42
CA ILE A 322 33.78 -16.49 -15.78
C ILE A 322 34.85 -15.40 -15.80
N LEU A 323 34.59 -14.26 -15.15
CA LEU A 323 35.57 -13.18 -15.04
C LEU A 323 36.84 -13.61 -14.28
N ILE A 324 36.71 -14.40 -13.23
CA ILE A 324 37.86 -14.96 -12.49
C ILE A 324 38.69 -15.87 -13.38
N PHE A 325 38.04 -16.79 -14.10
CA PHE A 325 38.76 -17.72 -15.00
C PHE A 325 39.50 -16.98 -16.13
N GLU A 326 38.87 -16.00 -16.76
CA GLU A 326 39.54 -15.21 -17.80
C GLU A 326 40.72 -14.38 -17.28
N ARG A 327 40.69 -13.97 -16.03
CA ARG A 327 41.75 -13.17 -15.41
C ARG A 327 42.70 -13.95 -14.52
N MET A 328 42.69 -15.29 -14.67
CA MET A 328 43.50 -16.19 -13.84
C MET A 328 44.99 -15.84 -13.91
N SER A 329 45.55 -15.58 -15.11
CA SER A 329 46.92 -15.16 -15.32
C SER A 329 47.27 -13.85 -14.58
N HIS A 330 46.35 -12.87 -14.63
CA HIS A 330 46.54 -11.59 -13.91
C HIS A 330 46.49 -11.79 -12.40
N ILE A 331 45.61 -12.70 -11.90
CA ILE A 331 45.55 -13.06 -10.48
C ILE A 331 46.87 -13.71 -10.05
N GLY A 332 47.41 -14.63 -10.87
CA GLY A 332 48.72 -15.28 -10.64
C GLY A 332 49.85 -14.25 -10.55
N LEU A 333 49.90 -13.30 -11.49
CA LEU A 333 50.88 -12.22 -11.49
C LEU A 333 50.79 -11.34 -10.23
N LEU A 334 49.60 -10.92 -9.87
CA LEU A 334 49.37 -10.10 -8.67
C LEU A 334 49.80 -10.83 -7.39
N LYS A 335 49.55 -12.15 -7.29
CA LYS A 335 50.02 -12.99 -6.19
C LYS A 335 51.54 -13.13 -6.19
N ALA A 336 52.17 -13.33 -7.36
CA ALA A 336 53.63 -13.40 -7.48
C ALA A 336 54.33 -12.09 -7.07
N LEU A 337 53.67 -10.95 -7.28
CA LEU A 337 54.10 -9.65 -6.79
C LEU A 337 53.80 -9.39 -5.30
N GLY A 338 53.33 -10.38 -4.56
CA GLY A 338 53.11 -10.32 -3.12
C GLY A 338 51.76 -9.67 -2.69
N MET A 339 50.79 -9.52 -3.61
CA MET A 339 49.50 -8.99 -3.24
C MET A 339 48.69 -9.97 -2.38
N ARG A 340 48.16 -9.50 -1.25
CA ARG A 340 47.33 -10.30 -0.33
C ARG A 340 46.02 -10.74 -0.99
N ASN A 341 45.57 -11.96 -0.73
CA ASN A 341 44.33 -12.53 -1.25
C ASN A 341 43.12 -11.62 -1.00
N GLY A 342 43.00 -11.04 0.21
CA GLY A 342 41.90 -10.10 0.52
C GLY A 342 41.90 -8.83 -0.33
N SER A 343 43.08 -8.37 -0.79
CA SER A 343 43.16 -7.21 -1.72
C SER A 343 42.68 -7.58 -3.12
N ILE A 344 42.96 -8.79 -3.58
CA ILE A 344 42.48 -9.32 -4.84
C ILE A 344 40.95 -9.48 -4.80
N VAL A 345 40.42 -10.09 -3.74
CA VAL A 345 38.96 -10.21 -3.52
C VAL A 345 38.27 -8.83 -3.58
N LYS A 346 38.82 -7.80 -2.93
CA LYS A 346 38.27 -6.44 -2.98
C LYS A 346 38.23 -5.86 -4.41
N ILE A 347 39.21 -6.14 -5.25
CA ILE A 347 39.24 -5.70 -6.65
C ILE A 347 38.02 -6.27 -7.41
N PHE A 348 37.76 -7.57 -7.23
CA PHE A 348 36.61 -8.24 -7.85
C PHE A 348 35.27 -7.75 -7.26
N MET A 349 35.20 -7.53 -5.94
CA MET A 349 34.01 -6.97 -5.29
C MET A 349 33.67 -5.57 -5.83
N PHE A 350 34.66 -4.69 -5.99
CA PHE A 350 34.43 -3.37 -6.61
C PHE A 350 33.97 -3.47 -8.07
N SER A 351 34.46 -4.49 -8.79
CA SER A 351 34.03 -4.73 -10.17
C SER A 351 32.60 -5.23 -10.23
N ALA A 352 32.25 -6.17 -9.35
CA ALA A 352 30.89 -6.67 -9.20
C ALA A 352 29.91 -5.57 -8.77
N ALA A 353 30.28 -4.74 -7.79
CA ALA A 353 29.48 -3.62 -7.34
C ALA A 353 29.13 -2.66 -8.50
N ARG A 354 30.05 -2.38 -9.42
CA ARG A 354 29.77 -1.54 -10.59
C ARG A 354 28.78 -2.18 -11.56
N ILE A 355 28.85 -3.51 -11.74
CA ILE A 355 27.91 -4.26 -12.57
C ILE A 355 26.51 -4.21 -11.94
N ILE A 356 26.43 -4.44 -10.63
CA ILE A 356 25.18 -4.37 -9.87
C ILE A 356 24.59 -2.97 -9.94
N LEU A 357 25.37 -1.91 -9.67
CA LEU A 357 24.90 -0.54 -9.71
C LEU A 357 24.41 -0.12 -11.10
N ALA A 358 25.09 -0.57 -12.17
CA ALA A 358 24.62 -0.35 -13.53
C ALA A 358 23.29 -1.06 -13.79
N GLY A 359 23.15 -2.31 -13.34
CA GLY A 359 21.91 -3.07 -13.42
C GLY A 359 20.77 -2.42 -12.64
N LEU A 360 21.03 -1.99 -11.40
CA LEU A 360 20.06 -1.26 -10.57
C LEU A 360 19.58 0.03 -11.26
N LEU A 361 20.50 0.81 -11.82
CA LEU A 361 20.15 2.06 -12.51
C LEU A 361 19.23 1.79 -13.72
N VAL A 362 19.62 0.86 -14.59
CA VAL A 362 18.83 0.53 -15.79
C VAL A 362 17.48 -0.06 -15.40
N GLY A 363 17.47 -1.00 -14.42
CA GLY A 363 16.24 -1.65 -13.99
C GLY A 363 15.26 -0.70 -13.30
N ASN A 364 15.75 0.23 -12.46
CA ASN A 364 14.88 1.26 -11.88
C ASN A 364 14.29 2.19 -12.95
N VAL A 365 15.09 2.61 -13.95
CA VAL A 365 14.56 3.44 -15.02
C VAL A 365 13.44 2.71 -15.78
N VAL A 366 13.65 1.45 -16.12
CA VAL A 366 12.63 0.63 -16.81
C VAL A 366 11.38 0.47 -15.96
N ALA A 367 11.54 0.12 -14.66
CA ALA A 367 10.43 -0.05 -13.73
C ALA A 367 9.62 1.24 -13.55
N LEU A 368 10.30 2.36 -13.31
CA LEU A 368 9.65 3.64 -13.09
C LEU A 368 8.93 4.14 -14.35
N LEU A 369 9.50 3.91 -15.53
CA LEU A 369 8.83 4.22 -16.80
C LEU A 369 7.57 3.36 -16.97
N PHE A 370 7.66 2.04 -16.74
CA PHE A 370 6.50 1.15 -16.81
C PHE A 370 5.40 1.59 -15.82
N CYS A 371 5.76 1.83 -14.56
CA CYS A 371 4.84 2.29 -13.53
C CYS A 371 4.23 3.66 -13.86
N ALA A 372 5.02 4.60 -14.41
CA ALA A 372 4.51 5.90 -14.83
C ALA A 372 3.51 5.77 -15.97
N VAL A 373 3.85 4.98 -17.00
CA VAL A 373 2.94 4.73 -18.13
C VAL A 373 1.63 4.11 -17.64
N GLN A 374 1.70 3.09 -16.78
CA GLN A 374 0.49 2.47 -16.21
C GLN A 374 -0.34 3.48 -15.39
N LYS A 375 0.31 4.29 -14.56
CA LYS A 375 -0.38 5.28 -13.72
C LYS A 375 -1.12 6.34 -14.51
N PHE A 376 -0.52 6.86 -15.60
CA PHE A 376 -1.12 7.93 -16.39
C PHE A 376 -2.12 7.43 -17.44
N TYR A 377 -1.82 6.31 -18.09
CA TYR A 377 -2.63 5.80 -19.21
C TYR A 377 -3.57 4.66 -18.82
N ARG A 378 -3.43 4.07 -17.61
CA ARG A 378 -4.29 2.96 -17.12
C ARG A 378 -4.45 1.84 -18.16
N ILE A 379 -3.34 1.44 -18.81
CA ILE A 379 -3.35 0.50 -19.95
C ILE A 379 -3.87 -0.88 -19.55
N ILE A 380 -3.61 -1.32 -18.31
CA ILE A 380 -4.04 -2.63 -17.81
C ILE A 380 -5.34 -2.41 -17.04
N PRO A 381 -6.51 -2.67 -17.67
CA PRO A 381 -7.79 -2.62 -16.99
C PRO A 381 -7.93 -3.84 -16.07
N LEU A 382 -8.70 -3.70 -15.01
CA LEU A 382 -9.11 -4.77 -14.11
C LEU A 382 -10.63 -4.77 -14.00
N ASP A 383 -11.18 -5.93 -13.74
CA ASP A 383 -12.59 -6.07 -13.41
C ASP A 383 -12.82 -5.61 -11.96
N SER A 384 -13.60 -4.54 -11.80
CA SER A 384 -13.88 -3.93 -10.49
C SER A 384 -14.64 -4.88 -9.55
N SER A 385 -15.44 -5.79 -10.08
CA SER A 385 -16.16 -6.78 -9.27
C SER A 385 -15.25 -7.81 -8.60
N ASN A 386 -14.09 -8.12 -9.21
CA ASN A 386 -13.16 -9.09 -8.65
C ASN A 386 -11.98 -8.45 -7.91
N TYR A 387 -11.55 -7.26 -8.33
CA TYR A 387 -10.34 -6.60 -7.82
C TYR A 387 -10.60 -5.31 -7.06
N PHE A 388 -11.84 -4.87 -6.93
CA PHE A 388 -12.27 -3.64 -6.24
C PHE A 388 -11.70 -2.35 -6.83
N VAL A 389 -11.04 -2.45 -8.00
CA VAL A 389 -10.43 -1.33 -8.73
C VAL A 389 -10.56 -1.56 -10.24
N GLY A 390 -10.82 -0.50 -11.01
CA GLY A 390 -11.02 -0.60 -12.46
C GLY A 390 -9.73 -0.70 -13.29
N SER A 391 -8.56 -0.49 -12.70
CA SER A 391 -7.25 -0.64 -13.35
C SER A 391 -6.17 -0.90 -12.33
N VAL A 392 -5.03 -1.50 -12.75
CA VAL A 392 -3.90 -1.76 -11.86
C VAL A 392 -3.41 -0.43 -11.24
N PRO A 393 -3.59 -0.26 -9.92
CA PRO A 393 -3.21 0.97 -9.24
C PRO A 393 -1.69 0.99 -9.00
N ILE A 394 -1.09 2.18 -9.13
CA ILE A 394 0.35 2.36 -8.92
C ILE A 394 0.59 3.43 -7.86
N SER A 395 1.33 3.06 -6.82
CA SER A 395 1.82 3.99 -5.80
C SER A 395 3.36 3.98 -5.74
N PHE A 396 3.97 5.17 -5.88
CA PHE A 396 5.42 5.31 -5.75
C PHE A 396 5.80 5.45 -4.26
N ALA A 397 6.00 4.32 -3.60
CA ALA A 397 6.48 4.26 -2.22
C ALA A 397 8.03 4.37 -2.21
N TRP A 398 8.56 5.58 -2.30
CA TRP A 398 10.00 5.85 -2.45
C TRP A 398 10.86 5.19 -1.37
N GLY A 399 10.38 5.14 -0.11
CA GLY A 399 11.07 4.46 0.98
C GLY A 399 11.28 2.98 0.71
N TRP A 400 10.25 2.28 0.23
CA TRP A 400 10.32 0.87 -0.13
C TRP A 400 11.23 0.64 -1.34
N ILE A 401 11.15 1.51 -2.37
CA ILE A 401 12.00 1.41 -3.57
C ILE A 401 13.47 1.54 -3.19
N ILE A 402 13.83 2.51 -2.36
CA ILE A 402 15.21 2.69 -1.89
C ILE A 402 15.65 1.50 -1.04
N GLY A 403 14.79 1.06 -0.11
CA GLY A 403 15.06 -0.08 0.77
C GLY A 403 15.37 -1.36 -0.02
N VAL A 404 14.57 -1.68 -1.02
CA VAL A 404 14.75 -2.87 -1.87
C VAL A 404 16.02 -2.79 -2.71
N ASN A 405 16.35 -1.63 -3.25
CA ASN A 405 17.62 -1.42 -3.95
C ASN A 405 18.82 -1.73 -3.05
N LEU A 406 18.76 -1.29 -1.79
CA LEU A 406 19.82 -1.55 -0.81
C LEU A 406 19.86 -3.05 -0.44
N ILE A 407 18.72 -3.66 -0.18
CA ILE A 407 18.60 -5.09 0.15
C ILE A 407 19.17 -5.94 -0.99
N LEU A 408 18.78 -5.67 -2.26
CA LEU A 408 19.27 -6.40 -3.42
C LEU A 408 20.79 -6.24 -3.58
N LEU A 409 21.32 -5.02 -3.47
CA LEU A 409 22.74 -4.74 -3.53
C LEU A 409 23.51 -5.56 -2.47
N VAL A 410 23.08 -5.47 -1.20
CA VAL A 410 23.74 -6.15 -0.08
C VAL A 410 23.64 -7.67 -0.22
N ALA A 411 22.46 -8.19 -0.56
CA ALA A 411 22.23 -9.63 -0.74
C ALA A 411 23.13 -10.22 -1.83
N ILE A 412 23.19 -9.58 -3.01
CA ILE A 412 24.07 -10.06 -4.10
C ILE A 412 25.54 -9.96 -3.69
N MET A 413 25.96 -8.90 -2.99
CA MET A 413 27.34 -8.76 -2.52
C MET A 413 27.71 -9.86 -1.51
N ILE A 414 26.78 -10.26 -0.64
CA ILE A 414 26.98 -11.40 0.29
C ILE A 414 27.08 -12.71 -0.49
N ILE A 415 26.18 -12.97 -1.43
CA ILE A 415 26.20 -14.20 -2.26
C ILE A 415 27.52 -14.32 -3.01
N LEU A 416 28.08 -13.22 -3.50
CA LEU A 416 29.35 -13.20 -4.22
C LEU A 416 30.57 -13.50 -3.35
N PHE A 417 30.47 -13.42 -2.03
CA PHE A 417 31.58 -13.75 -1.14
C PHE A 417 31.99 -15.23 -1.26
N MET A 418 31.02 -16.11 -1.54
CA MET A 418 31.25 -17.55 -1.70
C MET A 418 32.19 -17.88 -2.88
N PRO A 419 31.93 -17.48 -4.13
CA PRO A 419 32.80 -17.77 -5.26
C PRO A 419 34.14 -17.02 -5.17
N LEU A 420 34.20 -15.86 -4.58
CA LEU A 420 35.44 -15.11 -4.43
C LEU A 420 36.42 -15.76 -3.45
N HIS A 421 35.94 -16.62 -2.55
CA HIS A 421 36.80 -17.41 -1.68
C HIS A 421 37.65 -18.41 -2.48
N PHE A 422 37.18 -18.91 -3.63
CA PHE A 422 37.95 -19.77 -4.52
C PHE A 422 39.24 -19.12 -5.03
N ILE A 423 39.30 -17.78 -5.12
CA ILE A 423 40.51 -17.04 -5.51
C ILE A 423 41.69 -17.37 -4.58
N GLN A 424 41.42 -17.70 -3.31
CA GLN A 424 42.47 -18.07 -2.34
C GLN A 424 43.18 -19.37 -2.70
N LYS A 425 42.47 -20.34 -3.32
CA LYS A 425 43.00 -21.66 -3.72
C LYS A 425 43.81 -21.64 -5.02
N VAL A 426 43.83 -20.50 -5.76
CA VAL A 426 44.61 -20.39 -7.02
C VAL A 426 46.11 -20.30 -6.70
N SER A 427 46.90 -21.29 -7.12
CA SER A 427 48.34 -21.29 -6.94
C SER A 427 49.04 -20.50 -8.06
N PRO A 428 49.99 -19.59 -7.74
CA PRO A 428 50.73 -18.79 -8.74
C PRO A 428 51.50 -19.66 -9.74
N ALA A 429 52.08 -20.76 -9.29
CA ALA A 429 52.91 -21.64 -10.11
C ALA A 429 52.12 -22.33 -11.25
N LYS A 430 50.90 -22.78 -10.98
CA LYS A 430 50.07 -23.45 -12.00
C LYS A 430 49.48 -22.49 -13.04
N THR A 431 49.27 -21.22 -12.68
CA THR A 431 48.64 -20.23 -13.56
C THR A 431 49.62 -19.56 -14.54
N LEU A 432 50.91 -19.59 -14.25
CA LEU A 432 51.95 -19.02 -15.15
C LEU A 432 52.46 -20.02 -16.18
N VAL A 433 52.26 -21.33 -15.97
CA VAL A 433 52.75 -22.42 -16.85
C VAL A 433 51.70 -22.87 -17.87
N SER A 434 50.41 -22.58 -17.68
CA SER A 434 49.38 -22.92 -18.67
C SER A 434 49.21 -21.76 -19.67
N LYS A 435 49.99 -21.78 -20.73
CA LYS A 435 49.72 -21.11 -22.00
C LYS A 435 49.36 -22.15 -23.02
#